data_052b4318d1f0c5a3791df99ca553d0a9
#
_entry.id   052b4318d1f0c5a3791df99ca553d0a9
#
_cell.length_a   1.000
_cell.length_b   1.000
_cell.length_c   1.000
_cell.angle_alpha   90.00
_cell.angle_beta   90.00
_cell.angle_gamma   90.00
#
_symmetry.space_group_name_H-M   'P 1'
#
loop_
_entity.id
_entity.type
_entity.pdbx_description
1 polymer ?
#
loop_
_entity_poly.entity_id
_entity_poly.type
_entity_poly.pdbx_seq_one_letter_code
_entity_poly.pdbx_strand_id
1 'polypeptide(L)'
;MGEDRTTVVVQRCLDALAGEMPADPLIRALLDRAVGRLELLCANMLYRSYPRLTRPPLRLETDEVVGAVVERLIKALGTVRPRTVREFFGLANQHMRWELNDLARRLDERPANVELSEGLVAAPAGSDSVLTPDARRILEAIDGLPEDDREAFSLVRIHGLTQSEAAEVLGVSVKTVQRRLNRGLILLADQLDDLRPD
;
A
#
# COMPACT_ATOMS: atom_id res chain seq x y z
N MET A 1 -3.35 4.09 -22.82
CA MET A 1 -3.84 5.44 -23.15
C MET A 1 -4.93 5.95 -22.18
N GLY A 2 -5.29 5.22 -21.11
CA GLY A 2 -6.27 5.60 -20.09
C GLY A 2 -5.68 6.16 -18.79
N GLU A 3 -4.45 5.83 -18.46
CA GLU A 3 -3.83 6.10 -17.15
C GLU A 3 -3.25 7.51 -17.01
N ASP A 4 -2.74 8.12 -18.08
CA ASP A 4 -2.35 9.54 -18.10
C ASP A 4 -3.48 10.49 -17.70
N ARG A 5 -4.73 10.10 -18.02
CA ARG A 5 -5.92 10.88 -17.66
C ARG A 5 -6.20 10.88 -16.17
N THR A 6 -5.95 9.77 -15.46
CA THR A 6 -6.23 9.66 -14.01
C THR A 6 -5.34 10.60 -13.22
N THR A 7 -4.03 10.62 -13.48
CA THR A 7 -3.07 11.52 -12.78
C THR A 7 -3.44 12.99 -12.98
N VAL A 8 -3.73 13.41 -14.22
CA VAL A 8 -4.14 14.80 -14.54
C VAL A 8 -5.45 15.17 -13.85
N VAL A 9 -6.43 14.25 -13.83
CA VAL A 9 -7.73 14.51 -13.21
C VAL A 9 -7.60 14.55 -11.69
N VAL A 10 -6.84 13.64 -11.10
CA VAL A 10 -6.55 13.64 -9.66
C VAL A 10 -5.86 14.94 -9.27
N GLN A 11 -4.85 15.42 -10.02
CA GLN A 11 -4.19 16.69 -9.72
C GLN A 11 -5.16 17.87 -9.77
N ARG A 12 -6.05 17.94 -10.78
CA ARG A 12 -7.07 19.00 -10.84
C ARG A 12 -8.02 18.99 -9.63
N CYS A 13 -8.40 17.80 -9.15
CA CYS A 13 -9.21 17.71 -7.93
C CYS A 13 -8.45 18.18 -6.69
N LEU A 14 -7.15 17.90 -6.61
CA LEU A 14 -6.28 18.38 -5.53
C LEU A 14 -6.09 19.89 -5.57
N ASP A 15 -5.90 20.46 -6.77
CA ASP A 15 -5.81 21.91 -6.96
C ASP A 15 -7.11 22.62 -6.53
N ALA A 16 -8.28 22.01 -6.84
CA ALA A 16 -9.58 22.51 -6.41
C ALA A 16 -9.79 22.40 -4.88
N LEU A 17 -9.28 21.32 -4.25
CA LEU A 17 -9.29 21.14 -2.79
C LEU A 17 -8.42 22.17 -2.05
N ALA A 18 -7.37 22.67 -2.69
CA ALA A 18 -6.53 23.73 -2.14
C ALA A 18 -7.21 25.11 -2.13
N GLY A 19 -8.31 25.27 -2.87
CA GLY A 19 -9.13 26.48 -2.92
C GLY A 19 -10.15 26.59 -1.77
N GLU A 20 -11.01 27.65 -1.83
CA GLU A 20 -12.05 27.94 -0.83
C GLU A 20 -13.36 27.16 -1.01
N MET A 21 -13.43 26.21 -1.95
CA MET A 21 -14.63 25.42 -2.21
C MET A 21 -14.95 24.42 -1.10
N PRO A 22 -16.23 24.02 -0.92
CA PRO A 22 -16.59 22.97 0.04
C PRO A 22 -15.81 21.68 -0.21
N ALA A 23 -15.12 21.17 0.82
CA ALA A 23 -14.20 20.04 0.68
C ALA A 23 -14.90 18.71 0.34
N ASP A 24 -16.07 18.43 0.94
CA ASP A 24 -16.74 17.12 0.83
C ASP A 24 -17.05 16.65 -0.60
N PRO A 25 -17.69 17.47 -1.49
CA PRO A 25 -17.96 17.04 -2.85
C PRO A 25 -16.68 16.85 -3.67
N LEU A 26 -15.64 17.65 -3.41
CA LEU A 26 -14.34 17.52 -4.08
C LEU A 26 -13.57 16.28 -3.62
N ILE A 27 -13.62 15.95 -2.32
CA ILE A 27 -13.04 14.73 -1.77
C ILE A 27 -13.69 13.50 -2.41
N ARG A 28 -15.02 13.49 -2.51
CA ARG A 28 -15.75 12.39 -3.18
C ARG A 28 -15.35 12.26 -4.64
N ALA A 29 -15.35 13.36 -5.39
CA ALA A 29 -14.93 13.36 -6.80
C ALA A 29 -13.47 12.89 -6.99
N LEU A 30 -12.57 13.27 -6.08
CA LEU A 30 -11.19 12.81 -6.05
C LEU A 30 -11.10 11.28 -5.86
N LEU A 31 -11.82 10.77 -4.86
CA LEU A 31 -11.81 9.34 -4.53
C LEU A 31 -12.46 8.51 -5.65
N ASP A 32 -13.59 8.97 -6.23
CA ASP A 32 -14.22 8.30 -7.36
C ASP A 32 -13.30 8.17 -8.57
N ARG A 33 -12.41 9.14 -8.77
CA ARG A 33 -11.42 9.12 -9.85
C ARG A 33 -10.19 8.27 -9.54
N ALA A 34 -9.87 8.16 -8.26
CA ALA A 34 -8.71 7.41 -7.80
C ALA A 34 -9.04 5.93 -7.48
N VAL A 35 -10.34 5.56 -7.34
CA VAL A 35 -10.77 4.27 -6.79
C VAL A 35 -10.12 3.08 -7.48
N GLY A 36 -10.16 3.02 -8.81
CA GLY A 36 -9.56 1.90 -9.54
C GLY A 36 -8.06 1.75 -9.30
N ARG A 37 -7.35 2.86 -9.03
CA ARG A 37 -5.95 2.82 -8.66
C ARG A 37 -5.73 2.42 -7.21
N LEU A 38 -6.60 2.87 -6.31
CA LEU A 38 -6.60 2.43 -4.91
C LEU A 38 -6.88 0.93 -4.80
N GLU A 39 -7.79 0.39 -5.61
CA GLU A 39 -8.07 -1.05 -5.71
C GLU A 39 -6.82 -1.84 -6.12
N LEU A 40 -6.13 -1.41 -7.19
CA LEU A 40 -4.89 -2.06 -7.63
C LEU A 40 -3.79 -2.04 -6.55
N LEU A 41 -3.60 -0.90 -5.88
CA LEU A 41 -2.62 -0.76 -4.81
C LEU A 41 -2.98 -1.64 -3.62
N CYS A 42 -4.25 -1.63 -3.24
CA CYS A 42 -4.77 -2.43 -2.13
C CYS A 42 -4.66 -3.93 -2.42
N ALA A 43 -5.07 -4.38 -3.61
CA ALA A 43 -4.94 -5.77 -4.04
C ALA A 43 -3.48 -6.24 -3.98
N ASN A 44 -2.57 -5.45 -4.56
CA ASN A 44 -1.15 -5.80 -4.55
C ASN A 44 -0.61 -5.93 -3.11
N MET A 45 -0.98 -5.00 -2.23
CA MET A 45 -0.57 -5.04 -0.82
C MET A 45 -1.20 -6.23 -0.08
N LEU A 46 -2.51 -6.44 -0.22
CA LEU A 46 -3.25 -7.53 0.43
C LEU A 46 -2.69 -8.90 0.03
N TYR A 47 -2.57 -9.17 -1.28
CA TYR A 47 -2.17 -10.49 -1.77
C TYR A 47 -0.67 -10.77 -1.63
N ARG A 48 0.19 -9.75 -1.67
CA ARG A 48 1.65 -9.95 -1.56
C ARG A 48 2.19 -9.81 -0.14
N SER A 49 1.73 -8.78 0.59
CA SER A 49 2.28 -8.47 1.92
C SER A 49 1.47 -9.07 3.06
N TYR A 50 0.17 -9.33 2.84
CA TYR A 50 -0.74 -9.84 3.87
C TYR A 50 -1.53 -11.09 3.43
N PRO A 51 -0.92 -12.12 2.83
CA PRO A 51 -1.63 -13.27 2.25
C PRO A 51 -2.44 -14.07 3.28
N ARG A 52 -2.15 -13.96 4.58
CA ARG A 52 -2.94 -14.62 5.65
C ARG A 52 -4.32 -14.02 5.79
N LEU A 53 -4.50 -12.75 5.48
CA LEU A 53 -5.80 -12.10 5.56
C LEU A 53 -6.77 -12.58 4.46
N THR A 54 -6.26 -13.10 3.36
CA THR A 54 -7.07 -13.65 2.26
C THR A 54 -7.50 -15.10 2.48
N ARG A 55 -7.03 -15.73 3.58
CA ARG A 55 -7.35 -17.12 3.94
C ARG A 55 -8.35 -17.17 5.08
N PRO A 56 -8.99 -18.35 5.32
CA PRO A 56 -9.81 -18.54 6.50
C PRO A 56 -9.01 -18.19 7.79
N PRO A 57 -9.66 -17.60 8.81
CA PRO A 57 -11.11 -17.37 8.93
C PRO A 57 -11.62 -16.08 8.27
N LEU A 58 -10.76 -15.13 7.89
CA LEU A 58 -11.18 -13.80 7.43
C LEU A 58 -11.63 -13.81 5.96
N ARG A 59 -10.85 -14.43 5.06
CA ARG A 59 -11.10 -14.45 3.61
C ARG A 59 -11.36 -13.05 3.02
N LEU A 60 -10.57 -12.07 3.45
CA LEU A 60 -10.74 -10.68 3.01
C LEU A 60 -10.59 -10.54 1.50
N GLU A 61 -11.48 -9.77 0.92
CA GLU A 61 -11.44 -9.33 -0.48
C GLU A 61 -10.95 -7.89 -0.58
N THR A 62 -10.45 -7.53 -1.75
CA THR A 62 -9.88 -6.19 -2.00
C THR A 62 -10.91 -5.09 -1.73
N ASP A 63 -12.14 -5.28 -2.15
CA ASP A 63 -13.22 -4.30 -2.05
C ASP A 63 -13.56 -3.95 -0.58
N GLU A 64 -13.52 -4.93 0.32
CA GLU A 64 -13.74 -4.71 1.74
C GLU A 64 -12.66 -3.81 2.34
N VAL A 65 -11.39 -4.08 1.99
CA VAL A 65 -10.26 -3.27 2.47
C VAL A 65 -10.29 -1.88 1.86
N VAL A 66 -10.58 -1.76 0.57
CA VAL A 66 -10.71 -0.47 -0.12
C VAL A 66 -11.82 0.38 0.50
N GLY A 67 -12.97 -0.22 0.80
CA GLY A 67 -14.08 0.48 1.48
C GLY A 67 -13.64 1.10 2.80
N ALA A 68 -12.98 0.32 3.67
CA ALA A 68 -12.46 0.80 4.95
C ALA A 68 -11.38 1.89 4.78
N VAL A 69 -10.50 1.76 3.79
CA VAL A 69 -9.47 2.75 3.47
C VAL A 69 -10.09 4.04 2.97
N VAL A 70 -11.09 3.97 2.09
CA VAL A 70 -11.80 5.15 1.56
C VAL A 70 -12.47 5.94 2.70
N GLU A 71 -13.12 5.27 3.65
CA GLU A 71 -13.69 5.93 4.82
C GLU A 71 -12.64 6.67 5.66
N ARG A 72 -11.47 6.06 5.87
CA ARG A 72 -10.35 6.70 6.56
C ARG A 72 -9.79 7.87 5.77
N LEU A 73 -9.69 7.75 4.44
CA LEU A 73 -9.21 8.81 3.56
C LEU A 73 -10.15 10.01 3.54
N ILE A 74 -11.48 9.81 3.54
CA ILE A 74 -12.44 10.90 3.62
C ILE A 74 -12.19 11.74 4.87
N LYS A 75 -12.00 11.08 6.02
CA LYS A 75 -11.71 11.77 7.29
C LYS A 75 -10.36 12.49 7.26
N ALA A 76 -9.33 11.82 6.73
CA ALA A 76 -7.98 12.38 6.67
C ALA A 76 -7.91 13.58 5.72
N LEU A 77 -8.54 13.53 4.56
CA LEU A 77 -8.55 14.59 3.55
C LEU A 77 -9.33 15.84 4.02
N GLY A 78 -10.20 15.70 5.01
CA GLY A 78 -10.85 16.83 5.68
C GLY A 78 -9.88 17.72 6.47
N THR A 79 -8.77 17.12 6.95
CA THR A 79 -7.76 17.82 7.77
C THR A 79 -6.42 17.97 7.04
N VAL A 80 -5.99 16.93 6.34
CA VAL A 80 -4.76 16.91 5.54
C VAL A 80 -5.13 17.16 4.09
N ARG A 81 -4.68 18.26 3.51
CA ARG A 81 -4.93 18.62 2.12
C ARG A 81 -3.68 18.37 1.27
N PRO A 82 -3.52 17.18 0.70
CA PRO A 82 -2.40 16.90 -0.20
C PRO A 82 -2.45 17.84 -1.40
N ARG A 83 -1.30 18.39 -1.78
CA ARG A 83 -1.18 19.32 -2.90
C ARG A 83 -0.78 18.61 -4.20
N THR A 84 -0.24 17.43 -4.09
CA THR A 84 0.27 16.66 -5.23
C THR A 84 -0.33 15.26 -5.25
N VAL A 85 -0.39 14.67 -6.44
CA VAL A 85 -0.80 13.27 -6.63
C VAL A 85 0.08 12.33 -5.79
N ARG A 86 1.37 12.64 -5.67
CA ARG A 86 2.33 11.91 -4.82
C ARG A 86 1.89 11.92 -3.35
N GLU A 87 1.63 13.08 -2.79
CA GLU A 87 1.18 13.23 -1.40
C GLU A 87 -0.14 12.49 -1.16
N PHE A 88 -1.08 12.58 -2.11
CA PHE A 88 -2.34 11.86 -2.03
C PHE A 88 -2.16 10.33 -1.99
N PHE A 89 -1.39 9.76 -2.92
CA PHE A 89 -1.16 8.32 -2.91
C PHE A 89 -0.23 7.87 -1.77
N GLY A 90 0.67 8.73 -1.29
CA GLY A 90 1.44 8.50 -0.06
C GLY A 90 0.53 8.37 1.17
N LEU A 91 -0.43 9.29 1.32
CA LEU A 91 -1.45 9.25 2.37
C LEU A 91 -2.32 8.00 2.25
N ALA A 92 -2.79 7.68 1.05
CA ALA A 92 -3.59 6.48 0.79
C ALA A 92 -2.85 5.20 1.17
N ASN A 93 -1.59 5.08 0.77
CA ASN A 93 -0.73 3.96 1.11
C ASN A 93 -0.57 3.79 2.63
N GLN A 94 -0.36 4.89 3.35
CA GLN A 94 -0.25 4.87 4.81
C GLN A 94 -1.54 4.33 5.45
N HIS A 95 -2.70 4.79 5.00
CA HIS A 95 -3.99 4.31 5.50
C HIS A 95 -4.26 2.85 5.15
N MET A 96 -3.87 2.39 3.96
CA MET A 96 -3.93 0.97 3.58
C MET A 96 -3.09 0.10 4.52
N ARG A 97 -1.85 0.51 4.79
CA ARG A 97 -0.97 -0.22 5.73
C ARG A 97 -1.55 -0.28 7.14
N TRP A 98 -2.08 0.83 7.63
CA TRP A 98 -2.70 0.85 8.95
C TRP A 98 -3.92 -0.08 9.02
N GLU A 99 -4.81 -0.05 8.02
CA GLU A 99 -5.98 -0.94 7.97
C GLU A 99 -5.56 -2.41 7.95
N LEU A 100 -4.63 -2.78 7.07
CA LEU A 100 -4.15 -4.16 6.96
C LEU A 100 -3.41 -4.62 8.23
N ASN A 101 -2.63 -3.75 8.87
CA ASN A 101 -1.97 -4.05 10.15
C ASN A 101 -2.98 -4.23 11.28
N ASP A 102 -4.04 -3.40 11.34
CA ASP A 102 -5.11 -3.53 12.34
C ASP A 102 -5.87 -4.84 12.16
N LEU A 103 -6.19 -5.20 10.92
CA LEU A 103 -6.86 -6.48 10.59
C LEU A 103 -5.98 -7.67 10.94
N ALA A 104 -4.70 -7.58 10.66
CA ALA A 104 -3.73 -8.60 10.98
C ALA A 104 -3.59 -8.81 12.49
N ARG A 105 -3.50 -7.71 13.26
CA ARG A 105 -3.46 -7.78 14.73
C ARG A 105 -4.73 -8.41 15.31
N ARG A 106 -5.91 -8.01 14.81
CA ARG A 106 -7.18 -8.61 15.24
C ARG A 106 -7.27 -10.10 14.92
N LEU A 107 -6.65 -10.56 13.83
CA LEU A 107 -6.56 -11.98 13.51
C LEU A 107 -5.68 -12.71 14.52
N ASP A 108 -4.57 -12.13 14.94
CA ASP A 108 -3.64 -12.70 15.91
C ASP A 108 -4.22 -12.69 17.36
N GLU A 109 -5.04 -11.71 17.71
CA GLU A 109 -5.69 -11.58 19.01
C GLU A 109 -6.90 -12.51 19.17
N ARG A 110 -7.39 -13.14 18.10
CA ARG A 110 -8.48 -14.12 18.21
C ARG A 110 -7.99 -15.37 18.92
N PRO A 111 -8.62 -15.74 20.07
CA PRO A 111 -8.29 -16.99 20.73
C PRO A 111 -8.54 -18.17 19.78
N ALA A 112 -7.63 -19.14 19.78
CA ALA A 112 -7.66 -20.35 18.94
C ALA A 112 -8.88 -21.27 19.16
N ASN A 113 -9.88 -20.85 19.93
CA ASN A 113 -11.06 -21.60 20.35
C ASN A 113 -12.34 -21.00 19.78
N VAL A 114 -12.56 -21.09 18.47
CA VAL A 114 -13.92 -21.13 17.92
C VAL A 114 -13.92 -22.04 16.69
N GLU A 115 -14.58 -23.22 16.92
CA GLU A 115 -14.98 -24.22 15.95
C GLU A 115 -13.93 -25.11 15.31
N LEU A 116 -13.70 -26.24 15.97
CA LEU A 116 -13.40 -27.52 15.35
C LEU A 116 -14.52 -27.90 14.37
N SER A 117 -14.39 -27.53 13.13
CA SER A 117 -15.05 -28.23 12.03
C SER A 117 -14.13 -29.36 11.64
N GLU A 118 -14.64 -30.59 11.80
CA GLU A 118 -13.93 -31.83 11.51
C GLU A 118 -13.30 -31.80 10.11
N GLY A 119 -11.99 -32.02 10.02
CA GLY A 119 -11.38 -32.48 8.80
C GLY A 119 -10.23 -31.67 8.22
N LEU A 120 -9.45 -30.89 8.97
CA LEU A 120 -8.18 -30.36 8.44
C LEU A 120 -7.02 -30.61 9.39
N VAL A 121 -6.02 -31.29 8.84
CA VAL A 121 -4.70 -31.54 9.39
C VAL A 121 -4.14 -30.28 10.05
N ALA A 122 -3.75 -30.40 11.31
CA ALA A 122 -3.13 -29.35 12.09
C ALA A 122 -1.95 -28.74 11.34
N ALA A 123 -2.09 -27.47 10.95
CA ALA A 123 -0.94 -26.66 10.62
C ALA A 123 -0.12 -26.43 11.90
N PRO A 124 1.22 -26.46 11.85
CA PRO A 124 2.05 -26.31 13.04
C PRO A 124 1.75 -25.01 13.75
N ALA A 125 1.42 -25.14 15.03
CA ALA A 125 1.27 -24.02 15.95
C ALA A 125 2.66 -23.32 16.05
N GLY A 126 2.68 -22.04 15.76
CA GLY A 126 3.85 -21.22 16.02
C GLY A 126 4.14 -20.17 14.94
N SER A 127 3.44 -19.08 14.95
CA SER A 127 4.04 -17.78 14.66
C SER A 127 3.14 -16.65 15.12
N ASP A 128 3.54 -16.03 16.20
CA ASP A 128 2.94 -14.85 16.82
C ASP A 128 3.12 -13.56 15.99
N SER A 129 3.29 -13.65 14.69
CA SER A 129 3.41 -12.46 13.84
C SER A 129 2.80 -12.72 12.48
N VAL A 130 1.97 -11.81 12.04
CA VAL A 130 1.40 -11.77 10.67
C VAL A 130 2.48 -11.76 9.60
N LEU A 131 3.65 -11.23 9.95
CA LEU A 131 4.84 -11.23 9.11
C LEU A 131 5.85 -12.24 9.69
N THR A 132 6.41 -13.09 8.84
CA THR A 132 7.60 -13.87 9.23
C THR A 132 8.71 -12.94 9.68
N PRO A 133 9.64 -13.39 10.54
CA PRO A 133 10.80 -12.58 10.92
C PRO A 133 11.53 -12.00 9.69
N ASP A 134 11.69 -12.79 8.64
CA ASP A 134 12.32 -12.37 7.39
C ASP A 134 11.51 -11.30 6.65
N ALA A 135 10.18 -11.46 6.61
CA ALA A 135 9.31 -10.42 6.01
C ALA A 135 9.36 -9.10 6.78
N ARG A 136 9.49 -9.16 8.13
CA ARG A 136 9.68 -7.96 8.96
C ARG A 136 11.02 -7.29 8.66
N ARG A 137 12.11 -8.07 8.61
CA ARG A 137 13.44 -7.57 8.25
C ARG A 137 13.47 -6.92 6.87
N ILE A 138 12.79 -7.54 5.88
CA ILE A 138 12.67 -6.95 4.53
C ILE A 138 11.95 -5.61 4.59
N LEU A 139 10.87 -5.48 5.34
CA LEU A 139 10.15 -4.22 5.47
C LEU A 139 10.97 -3.15 6.19
N GLU A 140 11.68 -3.51 7.26
CA GLU A 140 12.59 -2.62 7.98
C GLU A 140 13.73 -2.15 7.07
N ALA A 141 14.31 -3.05 6.27
CA ALA A 141 15.33 -2.70 5.29
C ALA A 141 14.80 -1.72 4.21
N ILE A 142 13.57 -1.94 3.72
CA ILE A 142 12.91 -1.01 2.78
C ILE A 142 12.67 0.35 3.43
N ASP A 143 12.22 0.38 4.68
CA ASP A 143 12.00 1.63 5.42
C ASP A 143 13.32 2.37 5.70
N GLY A 144 14.43 1.65 5.80
CA GLY A 144 15.78 2.19 5.95
C GLY A 144 16.43 2.74 4.67
N LEU A 145 15.81 2.54 3.51
CA LEU A 145 16.32 3.11 2.26
C LEU A 145 16.30 4.65 2.29
N PRO A 146 17.24 5.33 1.60
CA PRO A 146 17.14 6.76 1.34
C PRO A 146 15.75 7.12 0.79
N GLU A 147 15.19 8.25 1.23
CA GLU A 147 13.79 8.63 0.95
C GLU A 147 13.41 8.51 -0.53
N ASP A 148 14.23 9.09 -1.38
CA ASP A 148 14.04 9.05 -2.84
C ASP A 148 14.02 7.64 -3.44
N ASP A 149 14.88 6.76 -2.94
CA ASP A 149 15.01 5.37 -3.41
C ASP A 149 13.85 4.52 -2.86
N ARG A 150 13.49 4.74 -1.60
CA ARG A 150 12.35 4.09 -0.94
C ARG A 150 11.04 4.42 -1.65
N GLU A 151 10.83 5.69 -2.03
CA GLU A 151 9.64 6.10 -2.77
C GLU A 151 9.56 5.42 -4.14
N ALA A 152 10.63 5.48 -4.93
CA ALA A 152 10.66 4.81 -6.23
C ALA A 152 10.47 3.31 -6.09
N PHE A 153 11.10 2.69 -5.09
CA PHE A 153 10.96 1.26 -4.80
C PHE A 153 9.52 0.91 -4.40
N SER A 154 8.93 1.67 -3.49
CA SER A 154 7.55 1.45 -3.03
C SER A 154 6.55 1.57 -4.17
N LEU A 155 6.63 2.62 -5.00
CA LEU A 155 5.72 2.80 -6.12
C LEU A 155 5.81 1.66 -7.14
N VAL A 156 7.01 1.22 -7.49
CA VAL A 156 7.18 0.22 -8.55
C VAL A 156 7.06 -1.21 -8.02
N ARG A 157 7.68 -1.53 -6.86
CA ARG A 157 7.77 -2.91 -6.36
C ARG A 157 6.67 -3.30 -5.41
N ILE A 158 6.17 -2.36 -4.61
CA ILE A 158 5.10 -2.62 -3.64
C ILE A 158 3.74 -2.27 -4.26
N HIS A 159 3.63 -1.13 -4.94
CA HIS A 159 2.37 -0.67 -5.51
C HIS A 159 2.14 -1.10 -6.96
N GLY A 160 3.13 -1.76 -7.59
CA GLY A 160 3.00 -2.33 -8.91
C GLY A 160 2.89 -1.32 -10.06
N LEU A 161 3.27 -0.05 -9.83
CA LEU A 161 3.32 0.95 -10.88
C LEU A 161 4.40 0.59 -11.90
N THR A 162 4.18 0.95 -13.15
CA THR A 162 5.25 0.97 -14.15
C THR A 162 6.26 2.07 -13.80
N GLN A 163 7.48 1.96 -14.31
CA GLN A 163 8.48 3.00 -14.10
C GLN A 163 8.06 4.36 -14.69
N SER A 164 7.27 4.35 -15.76
CA SER A 164 6.72 5.57 -16.37
C SER A 164 5.75 6.26 -15.44
N GLU A 165 4.79 5.50 -14.89
CA GLU A 165 3.80 6.02 -13.93
C GLU A 165 4.46 6.51 -12.63
N ALA A 166 5.45 5.76 -12.11
CA ALA A 166 6.22 6.18 -10.96
C ALA A 166 6.99 7.48 -11.25
N ALA A 167 7.52 7.65 -12.46
CA ALA A 167 8.20 8.86 -12.88
C ALA A 167 7.25 10.07 -12.90
N GLU A 168 6.04 9.90 -13.37
CA GLU A 168 4.99 10.95 -13.34
C GLU A 168 4.60 11.32 -11.91
N VAL A 169 4.35 10.31 -11.06
CA VAL A 169 4.00 10.53 -9.65
C VAL A 169 5.11 11.28 -8.91
N LEU A 170 6.38 10.93 -9.18
CA LEU A 170 7.55 11.53 -8.54
C LEU A 170 8.00 12.86 -9.16
N GLY A 171 7.45 13.24 -10.32
CA GLY A 171 7.88 14.42 -11.07
C GLY A 171 9.33 14.33 -11.58
N VAL A 172 9.80 13.12 -11.91
CA VAL A 172 11.16 12.86 -12.38
C VAL A 172 11.17 12.09 -13.70
N SER A 173 12.32 11.94 -14.33
CA SER A 173 12.42 11.11 -15.54
C SER A 173 12.38 9.61 -15.22
N VAL A 174 11.91 8.80 -16.17
CA VAL A 174 11.93 7.32 -16.08
C VAL A 174 13.34 6.80 -15.77
N LYS A 175 14.36 7.41 -16.37
CA LYS A 175 15.77 7.08 -16.12
C LYS A 175 16.16 7.35 -14.67
N THR A 176 15.60 8.39 -14.05
CA THR A 176 15.82 8.70 -12.62
C THR A 176 15.19 7.62 -11.74
N VAL A 177 13.94 7.22 -12.04
CA VAL A 177 13.26 6.11 -11.33
C VAL A 177 14.08 4.82 -11.45
N GLN A 178 14.54 4.48 -12.64
CA GLN A 178 15.37 3.28 -12.86
C GLN A 178 16.65 3.32 -12.03
N ARG A 179 17.34 4.46 -11.99
CA ARG A 179 18.56 4.64 -11.18
C ARG A 179 18.28 4.49 -9.68
N ARG A 180 17.18 5.09 -9.17
CA ARG A 180 16.74 4.96 -7.77
C ARG A 180 16.39 3.53 -7.41
N LEU A 181 15.64 2.84 -8.27
CA LEU A 181 15.33 1.42 -8.09
C LEU A 181 16.58 0.55 -8.01
N ASN A 182 17.52 0.74 -8.93
CA ASN A 182 18.77 -0.04 -8.95
C ASN A 182 19.59 0.21 -7.67
N ARG A 183 19.69 1.47 -7.23
CA ARG A 183 20.40 1.81 -5.98
C ARG A 183 19.69 1.19 -4.76
N GLY A 184 18.38 1.29 -4.68
CA GLY A 184 17.60 0.65 -3.62
C GLY A 184 17.77 -0.87 -3.59
N LEU A 185 17.77 -1.52 -4.75
CA LEU A 185 18.01 -2.98 -4.85
C LEU A 185 19.41 -3.37 -4.38
N ILE A 186 20.44 -2.59 -4.70
CA ILE A 186 21.82 -2.84 -4.24
C ILE A 186 21.89 -2.73 -2.71
N LEU A 187 21.31 -1.69 -2.14
CA LEU A 187 21.29 -1.49 -0.69
C LEU A 187 20.52 -2.59 0.04
N LEU A 188 19.38 -3.02 -0.51
CA LEU A 188 18.61 -4.12 0.05
C LEU A 188 19.36 -5.46 -0.07
N ALA A 189 20.04 -5.71 -1.18
CA ALA A 189 20.83 -6.92 -1.37
C ALA A 189 21.99 -7.00 -0.35
N ASP A 190 22.64 -5.88 -0.04
CA ASP A 190 23.70 -5.80 0.97
C ASP A 190 23.16 -6.03 2.40
N GLN A 191 21.99 -5.47 2.73
CA GLN A 191 21.36 -5.62 4.04
C GLN A 191 20.72 -7.00 4.29
N LEU A 192 20.36 -7.70 3.23
CA LEU A 192 19.61 -8.96 3.29
C LEU A 192 20.39 -10.14 2.68
N ASP A 193 21.71 -10.03 2.61
CA ASP A 193 22.57 -11.05 1.98
C ASP A 193 22.45 -12.42 2.66
N ASP A 194 22.21 -12.43 3.96
CA ASP A 194 21.98 -13.64 4.77
C ASP A 194 20.60 -14.30 4.52
N LEU A 195 19.67 -13.63 3.84
CA LEU A 195 18.36 -14.18 3.45
C LEU A 195 18.37 -14.76 2.02
N ARG A 196 19.51 -14.78 1.33
CA ARG A 196 19.60 -15.39 0.01
C ARG A 196 19.44 -16.92 0.13
N PRO A 197 18.55 -17.52 -0.66
CA PRO A 197 18.54 -18.97 -0.79
C PRO A 197 19.83 -19.41 -1.51
N ASP A 198 20.46 -20.48 -1.01
CA ASP A 198 21.59 -21.17 -1.63
C ASP A 198 21.23 -21.71 -3.02
#